data_c165d1c5c1b09036b1dd3e3458e5bb32
#
_entry.id   c165d1c5c1b09036b1dd3e3458e5bb32
#
_cell.length_a   1.000
_cell.length_b   1.000
_cell.length_c   1.000
_cell.angle_alpha   90.00
_cell.angle_beta   90.00
_cell.angle_gamma   90.00
#
_symmetry.space_group_name_H-M   'P 1'
#
loop_
_entity.id
_entity.type
_entity.pdbx_description
1 polymer ?
#
loop_
_entity_poly.entity_id
_entity_poly.type
_entity_poly.pdbx_seq_one_letter_code
_entity_poly.pdbx_strand_id
1 'polypeptide(L)'
;MRDYRQSRKYTMKKLLKIFLAALLLFSFVSMTGILFVFQTFFARFDKKTGYLTYEDVEEQYDRTVFTFPSGKNNLKGYLYGEANNQGLVVLVHGLGGGAESYLAETLYFVDQGWKVFAFDCTGSFGSEGSGIGGLSQALLDLRAALDYIRKDSALKELPLMLYGHSMGGYAVTSVLNYDYDITAVVSVSGFNTPLDAMVERSSQYIGILAYLEYPFLWGYQALMYGSTAFVQAIDGINRSDTPVMIIHGEKDRSVTYEGSGIIAYRDKIKNPNVVYKTCWIRFRNDHKNLNVSEDAYLYRKEVKEGYKALSLKYHNKVPREVQSGYDQTIDALRASKLDTAFMENMNEFFESNLNNRYVNRTE
;
A
#
# COMPACT_ATOMS: atom_id res chain seq x y z
N MET A 1 30.47 48.46 -34.91
CA MET A 1 30.65 47.41 -33.84
C MET A 1 29.86 47.65 -32.56
N ARG A 2 29.64 48.89 -32.09
CA ARG A 2 28.84 49.19 -30.89
C ARG A 2 27.33 48.84 -31.10
N ASP A 3 26.74 49.20 -32.21
CA ASP A 3 25.30 48.94 -32.50
C ASP A 3 25.00 47.43 -32.61
N TYR A 4 25.86 46.66 -33.20
CA TYR A 4 25.70 45.18 -33.27
C TYR A 4 25.72 44.52 -31.93
N ARG A 5 26.61 44.96 -31.00
CA ARG A 5 26.64 44.46 -29.62
C ARG A 5 25.41 44.83 -28.82
N GLN A 6 24.84 46.04 -29.05
CA GLN A 6 23.65 46.52 -28.35
C GLN A 6 22.39 45.79 -28.82
N SER A 7 22.25 45.56 -30.15
CA SER A 7 21.18 44.75 -30.72
C SER A 7 21.20 43.32 -30.23
N ARG A 8 22.38 42.69 -30.18
CA ARG A 8 22.53 41.31 -29.64
C ARG A 8 22.17 41.20 -28.15
N LYS A 9 22.54 42.19 -27.33
CA LYS A 9 22.16 42.22 -25.90
C LYS A 9 20.64 42.38 -25.74
N TYR A 10 19.97 43.22 -26.57
CA TYR A 10 18.54 43.38 -26.54
C TYR A 10 17.81 42.10 -26.91
N THR A 11 18.23 41.44 -27.99
CA THR A 11 17.67 40.15 -28.43
C THR A 11 17.84 39.08 -27.35
N MET A 12 19.02 38.97 -26.72
CA MET A 12 19.26 38.02 -25.63
C MET A 12 18.35 38.31 -24.40
N LYS A 13 18.17 39.55 -24.02
CA LYS A 13 17.26 39.93 -22.93
C LYS A 13 15.80 39.58 -23.23
N LYS A 14 15.37 39.77 -24.49
CA LYS A 14 14.03 39.40 -24.96
C LYS A 14 13.82 37.88 -24.93
N LEU A 15 14.79 37.12 -25.44
CA LEU A 15 14.76 35.66 -25.40
C LEU A 15 14.76 35.11 -23.98
N LEU A 16 15.56 35.68 -23.07
CA LEU A 16 15.55 35.33 -21.66
C LEU A 16 14.19 35.60 -20.98
N LYS A 17 13.56 36.72 -21.27
CA LYS A 17 12.20 37.02 -20.75
C LYS A 17 11.16 36.02 -21.26
N ILE A 18 11.20 35.67 -22.56
CA ILE A 18 10.31 34.66 -23.15
C ILE A 18 10.54 33.29 -22.50
N PHE A 19 11.80 32.90 -22.35
CA PHE A 19 12.17 31.64 -21.68
C PHE A 19 11.66 31.60 -20.21
N LEU A 20 11.88 32.68 -19.45
CA LEU A 20 11.38 32.76 -18.06
C LEU A 20 9.87 32.73 -17.97
N ALA A 21 9.18 33.42 -18.90
CA ALA A 21 7.73 33.38 -18.97
C ALA A 21 7.21 31.97 -19.31
N ALA A 22 7.83 31.28 -20.25
CA ALA A 22 7.50 29.91 -20.60
C ALA A 22 7.75 28.95 -19.43
N LEU A 23 8.87 29.11 -18.72
CA LEU A 23 9.19 28.31 -17.54
C LEU A 23 8.19 28.53 -16.40
N LEU A 24 7.78 29.78 -16.15
CA LEU A 24 6.75 30.09 -15.15
C LEU A 24 5.40 29.49 -15.52
N LEU A 25 5.00 29.59 -16.78
CA LEU A 25 3.77 28.97 -17.27
C LEU A 25 3.82 27.44 -17.12
N PHE A 26 4.91 26.81 -17.53
CA PHE A 26 5.12 25.37 -17.36
C PHE A 26 5.02 24.98 -15.89
N SER A 27 5.73 25.68 -14.97
CA SER A 27 5.68 25.41 -13.54
C SER A 27 4.27 25.55 -12.96
N PHE A 28 3.51 26.54 -13.40
CA PHE A 28 2.12 26.74 -12.98
C PHE A 28 1.21 25.60 -13.45
N VAL A 29 1.34 25.18 -14.71
CA VAL A 29 0.58 24.06 -15.29
C VAL A 29 0.91 22.77 -14.57
N SER A 30 2.21 22.47 -14.37
CA SER A 30 2.69 21.27 -13.67
C SER A 30 2.16 21.21 -12.23
N MET A 31 2.29 22.30 -11.47
CA MET A 31 1.79 22.34 -10.09
C MET A 31 0.27 22.15 -10.02
N THR A 32 -0.47 22.78 -10.93
CA THR A 32 -1.93 22.63 -11.03
C THR A 32 -2.30 21.18 -11.37
N GLY A 33 -1.57 20.57 -12.30
CA GLY A 33 -1.73 19.16 -12.68
C GLY A 33 -1.49 18.23 -11.51
N ILE A 34 -0.42 18.44 -10.74
CA ILE A 34 -0.10 17.65 -9.52
C ILE A 34 -1.22 17.79 -8.49
N LEU A 35 -1.66 19.00 -8.20
CA LEU A 35 -2.78 19.23 -7.26
C LEU A 35 -4.05 18.50 -7.71
N PHE A 36 -4.37 18.55 -8.99
CA PHE A 36 -5.51 17.82 -9.57
C PHE A 36 -5.36 16.31 -9.41
N VAL A 37 -4.18 15.75 -9.71
CA VAL A 37 -3.88 14.34 -9.53
C VAL A 37 -4.05 13.93 -8.07
N PHE A 38 -3.49 14.70 -7.12
CA PHE A 38 -3.62 14.39 -5.69
C PHE A 38 -5.07 14.48 -5.20
N GLN A 39 -5.83 15.45 -5.63
CA GLN A 39 -7.24 15.56 -5.29
C GLN A 39 -8.11 14.45 -5.89
N THR A 40 -7.69 13.86 -7.01
CA THR A 40 -8.46 12.83 -7.71
C THR A 40 -8.07 11.42 -7.29
N PHE A 41 -6.76 11.10 -7.33
CA PHE A 41 -6.26 9.75 -7.09
C PHE A 41 -6.05 9.44 -5.59
N PHE A 42 -5.82 10.48 -4.79
CA PHE A 42 -5.69 10.36 -3.34
C PHE A 42 -6.88 10.99 -2.60
N ALA A 43 -8.02 11.12 -3.29
CA ALA A 43 -9.28 11.47 -2.66
C ALA A 43 -9.66 10.46 -1.58
N ARG A 44 -10.63 10.81 -0.74
CA ARG A 44 -11.21 9.88 0.23
C ARG A 44 -11.79 8.66 -0.46
N PHE A 45 -11.51 7.49 0.10
CA PHE A 45 -11.91 6.22 -0.45
C PHE A 45 -12.84 5.47 0.51
N ASP A 46 -14.11 5.32 0.10
CA ASP A 46 -15.18 4.67 0.88
C ASP A 46 -15.90 3.58 0.07
N LYS A 47 -15.30 3.17 -1.07
CA LYS A 47 -15.90 2.13 -1.91
C LYS A 47 -15.44 0.75 -1.48
N LYS A 48 -16.38 -0.12 -1.15
CA LYS A 48 -16.12 -1.54 -0.88
C LYS A 48 -15.32 -2.16 -2.04
N THR A 49 -14.17 -2.74 -1.75
CA THR A 49 -13.27 -3.35 -2.74
C THR A 49 -13.10 -4.85 -2.54
N GLY A 50 -13.39 -5.35 -1.36
CA GLY A 50 -13.41 -6.79 -1.04
C GLY A 50 -14.76 -7.43 -1.40
N TYR A 51 -14.75 -8.74 -1.60
CA TYR A 51 -15.96 -9.54 -1.69
C TYR A 51 -16.46 -9.90 -0.29
N LEU A 52 -15.57 -10.30 0.60
CA LEU A 52 -15.85 -10.66 1.98
C LEU A 52 -15.95 -9.40 2.86
N THR A 53 -16.94 -9.35 3.73
CA THR A 53 -17.11 -8.33 4.74
C THR A 53 -17.26 -8.96 6.10
N TYR A 54 -17.14 -8.17 7.15
CA TYR A 54 -17.27 -8.66 8.52
C TYR A 54 -18.67 -9.24 8.78
N GLU A 55 -19.72 -8.67 8.19
CA GLU A 55 -21.09 -9.17 8.29
C GLU A 55 -21.24 -10.62 7.77
N ASP A 56 -20.38 -11.05 6.83
CA ASP A 56 -20.38 -12.41 6.30
C ASP A 56 -19.78 -13.44 7.29
N VAL A 57 -19.08 -12.99 8.33
CA VAL A 57 -18.29 -13.85 9.24
C VAL A 57 -18.46 -13.50 10.72
N GLU A 58 -19.30 -12.53 11.09
CA GLU A 58 -19.45 -12.03 12.46
C GLU A 58 -19.95 -13.06 13.47
N GLU A 59 -20.64 -14.12 13.01
CA GLU A 59 -21.05 -15.23 13.86
C GLU A 59 -19.88 -16.16 14.25
N GLN A 60 -18.75 -16.11 13.51
CA GLN A 60 -17.58 -16.99 13.69
C GLN A 60 -16.38 -16.27 14.30
N TYR A 61 -16.27 -14.97 14.05
CA TYR A 61 -15.09 -14.19 14.44
C TYR A 61 -15.49 -12.90 15.16
N ASP A 62 -15.08 -12.80 16.40
CA ASP A 62 -15.21 -11.56 17.15
C ASP A 62 -14.18 -10.53 16.71
N ARG A 63 -14.59 -9.25 16.70
CA ARG A 63 -13.66 -8.14 16.55
C ARG A 63 -13.94 -7.01 17.53
N THR A 64 -12.90 -6.45 18.09
CA THR A 64 -12.98 -5.19 18.83
C THR A 64 -12.66 -4.03 17.89
N VAL A 65 -13.54 -3.03 17.88
CA VAL A 65 -13.40 -1.80 17.08
C VAL A 65 -13.04 -0.66 18.00
N PHE A 66 -12.00 0.10 17.63
CA PHE A 66 -11.50 1.23 18.41
C PHE A 66 -10.97 2.34 17.50
N THR A 67 -10.54 3.45 18.08
CA THR A 67 -9.90 4.55 17.35
C THR A 67 -8.59 4.93 18.03
N PHE A 68 -7.63 5.39 17.22
CA PHE A 68 -6.35 5.91 17.69
C PHE A 68 -5.88 7.11 16.85
N PRO A 69 -5.12 8.05 17.42
CA PRO A 69 -4.71 9.26 16.72
C PRO A 69 -3.57 9.00 15.74
N SER A 70 -3.66 9.61 14.54
CA SER A 70 -2.57 9.76 13.57
C SER A 70 -2.51 11.22 13.10
N GLY A 71 -1.55 11.97 13.59
CA GLY A 71 -1.47 13.42 13.37
C GLY A 71 -2.73 14.14 13.85
N LYS A 72 -3.48 14.76 12.92
CA LYS A 72 -4.73 15.45 13.22
C LYS A 72 -5.99 14.60 13.08
N ASN A 73 -5.86 13.37 12.60
CA ASN A 73 -6.96 12.47 12.31
C ASN A 73 -7.02 11.33 13.32
N ASN A 74 -8.22 10.80 13.56
CA ASN A 74 -8.42 9.53 14.27
C ASN A 74 -8.61 8.41 13.25
N LEU A 75 -7.82 7.35 13.40
CA LEU A 75 -7.91 6.16 12.57
C LEU A 75 -8.79 5.13 13.24
N LYS A 76 -9.55 4.38 12.45
CA LYS A 76 -10.34 3.25 12.88
C LYS A 76 -9.51 1.98 12.85
N GLY A 77 -9.37 1.36 14.01
CA GLY A 77 -8.66 0.10 14.20
C GLY A 77 -9.61 -1.04 14.50
N TYR A 78 -9.16 -2.25 14.20
CA TYR A 78 -9.88 -3.50 14.37
C TYR A 78 -8.92 -4.53 14.96
N LEU A 79 -9.27 -5.11 16.10
CA LEU A 79 -8.53 -6.19 16.72
C LEU A 79 -9.32 -7.48 16.59
N TYR A 80 -8.68 -8.52 16.07
CA TYR A 80 -9.24 -9.85 15.88
C TYR A 80 -8.42 -10.87 16.67
N GLY A 81 -9.06 -11.99 17.04
CA GLY A 81 -8.36 -13.08 17.71
C GLY A 81 -7.83 -12.69 19.10
N GLU A 82 -8.62 -11.99 19.91
CA GLU A 82 -8.17 -11.49 21.23
C GLU A 82 -7.71 -12.60 22.20
N ALA A 83 -8.23 -13.81 22.05
CA ALA A 83 -7.80 -14.98 22.82
C ALA A 83 -6.43 -15.52 22.40
N ASN A 84 -5.95 -15.19 21.21
CA ASN A 84 -4.67 -15.66 20.68
C ASN A 84 -3.50 -14.95 21.37
N ASN A 85 -2.41 -15.69 21.65
CA ASN A 85 -1.28 -15.17 22.40
C ASN A 85 0.09 -15.45 21.73
N GLN A 86 0.11 -16.00 20.52
CA GLN A 86 1.34 -16.32 19.79
C GLN A 86 2.16 -15.06 19.48
N GLY A 87 1.48 -14.00 19.05
CA GLY A 87 2.05 -12.70 18.73
C GLY A 87 1.00 -11.80 18.07
N LEU A 88 1.41 -10.63 17.63
CA LEU A 88 0.56 -9.63 17.01
C LEU A 88 0.97 -9.39 15.55
N VAL A 89 0.08 -9.68 14.61
CA VAL A 89 0.24 -9.29 13.20
C VAL A 89 -0.43 -7.94 12.98
N VAL A 90 0.34 -6.92 12.60
CA VAL A 90 -0.20 -5.62 12.16
C VAL A 90 -0.33 -5.62 10.65
N LEU A 91 -1.55 -5.46 10.17
CA LEU A 91 -1.90 -5.51 8.76
C LEU A 91 -2.11 -4.10 8.21
N VAL A 92 -1.39 -3.75 7.13
CA VAL A 92 -1.46 -2.45 6.45
C VAL A 92 -1.93 -2.63 5.01
N HIS A 93 -3.08 -2.06 4.69
CA HIS A 93 -3.72 -2.18 3.39
C HIS A 93 -3.05 -1.35 2.29
N GLY A 94 -3.31 -1.68 1.03
CA GLY A 94 -2.88 -0.92 -0.15
C GLY A 94 -3.79 0.26 -0.47
N LEU A 95 -3.33 1.11 -1.41
CA LEU A 95 -4.09 2.27 -1.89
C LEU A 95 -5.44 1.84 -2.46
N GLY A 96 -6.50 2.53 -2.05
CA GLY A 96 -7.86 2.24 -2.46
C GLY A 96 -8.47 0.99 -1.79
N GLY A 97 -7.89 0.55 -0.67
CA GLY A 97 -8.43 -0.47 0.22
C GLY A 97 -8.71 0.09 1.61
N GLY A 98 -9.15 -0.78 2.49
CA GLY A 98 -9.29 -0.61 3.93
C GLY A 98 -8.99 -1.93 4.63
N ALA A 99 -9.14 -1.99 5.95
CA ALA A 99 -8.92 -3.20 6.73
C ALA A 99 -9.77 -4.39 6.23
N GLU A 100 -11.03 -4.15 5.93
CA GLU A 100 -11.94 -5.17 5.40
C GLU A 100 -11.57 -5.71 4.01
N SER A 101 -10.83 -4.94 3.21
CA SER A 101 -10.35 -5.43 1.91
C SER A 101 -9.36 -6.60 2.03
N TYR A 102 -8.83 -6.80 3.23
CA TYR A 102 -7.85 -7.84 3.61
C TYR A 102 -8.40 -8.75 4.71
N LEU A 103 -9.74 -8.85 4.80
CA LEU A 103 -10.38 -9.64 5.84
C LEU A 103 -10.02 -11.13 5.73
N ALA A 104 -9.92 -11.67 4.52
CA ALA A 104 -9.53 -13.08 4.34
C ALA A 104 -8.14 -13.37 4.90
N GLU A 105 -7.15 -12.51 4.64
CA GLU A 105 -5.79 -12.62 5.20
C GLU A 105 -5.80 -12.43 6.71
N THR A 106 -6.60 -11.50 7.20
CA THR A 106 -6.80 -11.26 8.65
C THR A 106 -7.29 -12.53 9.34
N LEU A 107 -8.37 -13.14 8.81
CA LEU A 107 -8.95 -14.35 9.40
C LEU A 107 -8.01 -15.54 9.29
N TYR A 108 -7.27 -15.67 8.18
CA TYR A 108 -6.25 -16.70 8.06
C TYR A 108 -5.23 -16.62 9.20
N PHE A 109 -4.67 -15.44 9.49
CA PHE A 109 -3.72 -15.28 10.60
C PHE A 109 -4.37 -15.53 11.96
N VAL A 110 -5.64 -15.15 12.15
CA VAL A 110 -6.40 -15.47 13.37
C VAL A 110 -6.50 -16.98 13.58
N ASP A 111 -6.84 -17.73 12.52
CA ASP A 111 -6.94 -19.19 12.54
C ASP A 111 -5.59 -19.90 12.81
N GLN A 112 -4.46 -19.21 12.44
CA GLN A 112 -3.11 -19.69 12.78
C GLN A 112 -2.66 -19.30 14.20
N GLY A 113 -3.52 -18.74 15.03
CA GLY A 113 -3.22 -18.41 16.43
C GLY A 113 -2.61 -17.03 16.65
N TRP A 114 -2.57 -16.16 15.62
CA TRP A 114 -2.13 -14.78 15.76
C TRP A 114 -3.27 -13.87 16.22
N LYS A 115 -2.94 -12.89 17.04
CA LYS A 115 -3.77 -11.71 17.21
C LYS A 115 -3.53 -10.78 16.03
N VAL A 116 -4.57 -10.18 15.45
CA VAL A 116 -4.41 -9.32 14.27
C VAL A 116 -4.94 -7.92 14.55
N PHE A 117 -4.07 -6.93 14.36
CA PHE A 117 -4.38 -5.51 14.40
C PHE A 117 -4.45 -4.97 12.97
N ALA A 118 -5.64 -4.76 12.45
CA ALA A 118 -5.87 -4.11 11.17
C ALA A 118 -6.41 -2.69 11.38
N PHE A 119 -6.20 -1.80 10.44
CA PHE A 119 -6.74 -0.43 10.52
C PHE A 119 -6.97 0.16 9.14
N ASP A 120 -7.90 1.10 9.06
CA ASP A 120 -8.09 1.94 7.89
C ASP A 120 -7.10 3.10 7.94
N CYS A 121 -6.30 3.30 6.88
CA CYS A 121 -5.41 4.45 6.78
C CYS A 121 -6.20 5.76 6.65
N THR A 122 -5.56 6.89 6.93
CA THR A 122 -6.13 8.24 6.77
C THR A 122 -6.89 8.36 5.45
N GLY A 123 -8.11 8.89 5.50
CA GLY A 123 -8.95 9.14 4.32
C GLY A 123 -9.52 7.88 3.68
N SER A 124 -9.53 6.74 4.39
CA SER A 124 -10.13 5.49 3.95
C SER A 124 -11.21 5.05 4.95
N PHE A 125 -12.33 4.60 4.43
CA PHE A 125 -13.46 3.99 5.16
C PHE A 125 -13.78 4.64 6.52
N GLY A 126 -13.59 3.91 7.62
CA GLY A 126 -13.94 4.35 8.97
C GLY A 126 -12.99 5.39 9.57
N SER A 127 -11.83 5.64 8.97
CA SER A 127 -10.85 6.62 9.44
C SER A 127 -11.17 8.03 8.98
N GLU A 128 -10.76 9.02 9.76
CA GLU A 128 -10.88 10.43 9.40
C GLU A 128 -9.91 10.82 8.29
N GLY A 129 -10.13 11.99 7.71
CA GLY A 129 -9.31 12.58 6.65
C GLY A 129 -10.15 12.93 5.41
N SER A 130 -9.90 14.09 4.82
CA SER A 130 -10.58 14.53 3.59
C SER A 130 -10.10 13.79 2.33
N GLY A 131 -9.00 13.05 2.44
CA GLY A 131 -8.38 12.22 1.42
C GLY A 131 -7.21 11.44 2.01
N ILE A 132 -6.70 10.47 1.23
CA ILE A 132 -5.54 9.65 1.58
C ILE A 132 -4.27 10.51 1.65
N GLY A 133 -4.24 11.62 0.90
CA GLY A 133 -3.14 12.57 0.89
C GLY A 133 -1.94 12.16 0.04
N GLY A 134 -1.59 10.88 -0.01
CA GLY A 134 -0.48 10.34 -0.81
C GLY A 134 0.08 9.04 -0.24
N LEU A 135 1.03 8.44 -0.94
CA LEU A 135 1.58 7.11 -0.58
C LEU A 135 2.38 7.12 0.73
N SER A 136 3.02 8.25 1.08
CA SER A 136 3.78 8.41 2.33
C SER A 136 2.89 8.38 3.58
N GLN A 137 1.58 8.64 3.43
CA GLN A 137 0.65 8.68 4.56
C GLN A 137 0.57 7.34 5.29
N ALA A 138 0.63 6.21 4.57
CA ALA A 138 0.58 4.89 5.18
C ALA A 138 1.73 4.63 6.17
N LEU A 139 2.93 5.19 5.91
CA LEU A 139 4.05 5.12 6.85
C LEU A 139 3.77 5.91 8.13
N LEU A 140 3.16 7.09 8.02
CA LEU A 140 2.78 7.90 9.19
C LEU A 140 1.70 7.19 10.01
N ASP A 141 0.70 6.62 9.33
CA ASP A 141 -0.40 5.91 9.96
C ASP A 141 0.08 4.61 10.64
N LEU A 142 0.99 3.85 10.00
CA LEU A 142 1.60 2.68 10.63
C LEU A 142 2.40 3.06 11.87
N ARG A 143 3.19 4.14 11.83
CA ARG A 143 3.91 4.62 13.01
C ARG A 143 2.96 4.98 14.15
N ALA A 144 1.86 5.66 13.84
CA ALA A 144 0.83 5.97 14.82
C ALA A 144 0.20 4.69 15.43
N ALA A 145 -0.05 3.66 14.61
CA ALA A 145 -0.54 2.36 15.06
C ALA A 145 0.48 1.67 16.01
N LEU A 146 1.77 1.67 15.64
CA LEU A 146 2.83 1.10 16.48
C LEU A 146 3.01 1.87 17.78
N ASP A 147 2.91 3.19 17.76
CA ASP A 147 2.95 4.02 18.96
C ASP A 147 1.72 3.79 19.88
N TYR A 148 0.56 3.47 19.30
CA TYR A 148 -0.62 3.05 20.04
C TYR A 148 -0.39 1.68 20.69
N ILE A 149 0.09 0.69 19.94
CA ILE A 149 0.39 -0.67 20.41
C ILE A 149 1.41 -0.64 21.57
N ARG A 150 2.45 0.17 21.49
CA ARG A 150 3.48 0.33 22.56
C ARG A 150 2.90 0.85 23.88
N LYS A 151 1.77 1.53 23.85
CA LYS A 151 1.08 2.09 25.04
C LYS A 151 -0.01 1.18 25.57
N ASP A 152 -0.49 0.26 24.76
CA ASP A 152 -1.54 -0.68 25.14
C ASP A 152 -0.98 -1.81 26.02
N SER A 153 -1.57 -2.02 27.18
CA SER A 153 -1.08 -2.99 28.17
C SER A 153 -1.21 -4.44 27.73
N ALA A 154 -2.16 -4.75 26.84
CA ALA A 154 -2.40 -6.10 26.34
C ALA A 154 -1.60 -6.43 25.08
N LEU A 155 -1.16 -5.41 24.33
CA LEU A 155 -0.51 -5.59 23.04
C LEU A 155 1.01 -5.38 23.07
N LYS A 156 1.51 -4.50 23.93
CA LYS A 156 2.91 -4.03 23.95
C LYS A 156 3.96 -5.13 24.17
N GLU A 157 3.59 -6.22 24.83
CA GLU A 157 4.52 -7.33 25.15
C GLU A 157 4.50 -8.43 24.08
N LEU A 158 3.56 -8.38 23.13
CA LEU A 158 3.45 -9.39 22.09
C LEU A 158 4.55 -9.21 21.04
N PRO A 159 5.19 -10.31 20.58
CA PRO A 159 6.05 -10.28 19.41
C PRO A 159 5.31 -9.67 18.21
N LEU A 160 5.95 -8.71 17.54
CA LEU A 160 5.30 -7.89 16.53
C LEU A 160 5.68 -8.32 15.12
N MET A 161 4.71 -8.77 14.35
CA MET A 161 4.82 -9.11 12.94
C MET A 161 4.13 -8.04 12.10
N LEU A 162 4.72 -7.65 10.97
CA LEU A 162 4.10 -6.70 10.05
C LEU A 162 3.77 -7.37 8.71
N TYR A 163 2.56 -7.19 8.24
CA TYR A 163 2.12 -7.57 6.91
C TYR A 163 1.61 -6.34 6.15
N GLY A 164 2.08 -6.13 4.93
CA GLY A 164 1.60 -5.03 4.10
C GLY A 164 1.60 -5.34 2.60
N HIS A 165 0.60 -4.84 1.90
CA HIS A 165 0.47 -4.97 0.46
C HIS A 165 0.57 -3.61 -0.23
N SER A 166 1.33 -3.51 -1.32
CA SER A 166 1.44 -2.29 -2.15
C SER A 166 1.91 -1.09 -1.31
N MET A 167 1.07 -0.07 -1.13
CA MET A 167 1.31 1.07 -0.23
C MET A 167 1.60 0.60 1.20
N GLY A 168 0.89 -0.41 1.69
CA GLY A 168 1.18 -1.07 2.97
C GLY A 168 2.52 -1.78 2.96
N GLY A 169 2.88 -2.43 1.83
CA GLY A 169 4.18 -3.10 1.65
C GLY A 169 5.37 -2.12 1.75
N TYR A 170 5.20 -0.90 1.22
CA TYR A 170 6.13 0.20 1.44
C TYR A 170 6.18 0.60 2.92
N ALA A 171 5.03 0.79 3.55
CA ALA A 171 4.97 1.26 4.93
C ALA A 171 5.65 0.29 5.90
N VAL A 172 5.39 -1.04 5.81
CA VAL A 172 5.95 -2.04 6.73
C VAL A 172 7.45 -2.23 6.57
N THR A 173 8.03 -1.99 5.40
CA THR A 173 9.48 -2.03 5.19
C THR A 173 10.15 -0.70 5.53
N SER A 174 9.49 0.41 5.20
CA SER A 174 10.01 1.76 5.47
C SER A 174 10.00 2.11 6.96
N VAL A 175 9.10 1.51 7.75
CA VAL A 175 9.05 1.74 9.21
C VAL A 175 10.29 1.21 9.92
N LEU A 176 11.06 0.30 9.32
CA LEU A 176 12.36 -0.17 9.81
C LEU A 176 13.44 0.93 9.86
N ASN A 177 13.20 2.10 9.27
CA ASN A 177 14.05 3.28 9.49
C ASN A 177 13.91 3.88 10.90
N TYR A 178 12.93 3.44 11.67
CA TYR A 178 12.59 3.94 13.00
C TYR A 178 12.79 2.85 14.06
N ASP A 179 12.92 3.26 15.31
CA ASP A 179 13.19 2.37 16.42
C ASP A 179 11.91 1.72 16.98
N TYR A 180 11.51 0.62 16.34
CA TYR A 180 10.45 -0.27 16.79
C TYR A 180 10.97 -1.71 16.90
N ASP A 181 10.58 -2.42 17.96
CA ASP A 181 10.96 -3.83 18.18
C ASP A 181 10.09 -4.76 17.31
N ILE A 182 10.43 -4.89 16.02
CA ILE A 182 9.71 -5.67 15.03
C ILE A 182 10.40 -7.02 14.86
N THR A 183 9.64 -8.11 14.99
CA THR A 183 10.15 -9.49 14.91
C THR A 183 10.34 -9.95 13.47
N ALA A 184 9.38 -9.69 12.58
CA ALA A 184 9.49 -10.01 11.17
C ALA A 184 8.53 -9.15 10.31
N VAL A 185 8.85 -9.00 9.03
CA VAL A 185 8.07 -8.19 8.07
C VAL A 185 7.79 -8.99 6.81
N VAL A 186 6.55 -8.99 6.35
CA VAL A 186 6.14 -9.49 5.02
C VAL A 186 5.64 -8.32 4.18
N SER A 187 6.33 -8.03 3.08
CA SER A 187 5.97 -7.00 2.11
C SER A 187 5.55 -7.63 0.79
N VAL A 188 4.29 -7.47 0.42
CA VAL A 188 3.72 -7.98 -0.83
C VAL A 188 3.56 -6.82 -1.81
N SER A 189 4.19 -6.90 -2.99
CA SER A 189 4.16 -5.87 -4.03
C SER A 189 4.50 -4.45 -3.53
N GLY A 190 5.37 -4.35 -2.52
CA GLY A 190 5.83 -3.07 -1.98
C GLY A 190 6.78 -2.35 -2.93
N PHE A 191 6.82 -1.02 -2.86
CA PHE A 191 7.74 -0.17 -3.63
C PHE A 191 8.81 0.47 -2.73
N ASN A 192 9.94 0.90 -3.35
CA ASN A 192 11.05 1.47 -2.59
C ASN A 192 10.78 2.90 -2.11
N THR A 193 10.29 3.78 -3.00
CA THR A 193 9.95 5.16 -2.64
C THR A 193 8.58 5.56 -3.20
N PRO A 194 7.81 6.40 -2.48
CA PRO A 194 6.56 6.95 -2.99
C PRO A 194 6.74 7.73 -4.30
N LEU A 195 7.82 8.50 -4.40
CA LEU A 195 8.09 9.36 -5.55
C LEU A 195 8.33 8.53 -6.82
N ASP A 196 9.21 7.53 -6.75
CA ASP A 196 9.51 6.67 -7.91
C ASP A 196 8.29 5.86 -8.35
N ALA A 197 7.51 5.34 -7.40
CA ALA A 197 6.27 4.63 -7.71
C ALA A 197 5.24 5.52 -8.42
N MET A 198 5.10 6.79 -7.99
CA MET A 198 4.21 7.74 -8.64
C MET A 198 4.69 8.15 -10.04
N VAL A 199 5.98 8.42 -10.21
CA VAL A 199 6.56 8.78 -11.51
C VAL A 199 6.45 7.60 -12.48
N GLU A 200 6.80 6.39 -12.03
CA GLU A 200 6.66 5.17 -12.84
C GLU A 200 5.22 4.95 -13.26
N ARG A 201 4.28 5.07 -12.32
CA ARG A 201 2.85 4.93 -12.64
C ARG A 201 2.37 5.98 -13.63
N SER A 202 2.80 7.24 -13.48
CA SER A 202 2.47 8.34 -14.38
C SER A 202 3.06 8.12 -15.77
N SER A 203 4.28 7.57 -15.86
CA SER A 203 4.95 7.29 -17.14
C SER A 203 4.18 6.30 -18.03
N GLN A 204 3.38 5.42 -17.45
CA GLN A 204 2.49 4.52 -18.20
C GLN A 204 1.36 5.24 -18.95
N TYR A 205 1.01 6.48 -18.55
CA TYR A 205 -0.03 7.30 -19.16
C TYR A 205 0.52 8.41 -20.05
N ILE A 206 1.58 9.09 -19.62
CA ILE A 206 2.12 10.27 -20.29
C ILE A 206 3.58 10.08 -20.78
N GLY A 207 4.09 8.84 -20.70
CA GLY A 207 5.43 8.50 -21.21
C GLY A 207 6.54 9.29 -20.50
N ILE A 208 7.54 9.69 -21.28
CA ILE A 208 8.71 10.42 -20.78
C ILE A 208 8.37 11.76 -20.11
N LEU A 209 7.21 12.35 -20.42
CA LEU A 209 6.79 13.61 -19.81
C LEU A 209 6.61 13.49 -18.29
N ALA A 210 6.33 12.30 -17.77
CA ALA A 210 6.25 12.08 -16.31
C ALA A 210 7.55 12.47 -15.58
N TYR A 211 8.70 12.29 -16.23
CA TYR A 211 10.00 12.62 -15.63
C TYR A 211 10.26 14.13 -15.57
N LEU A 212 9.60 14.92 -16.44
CA LEU A 212 9.64 16.39 -16.36
C LEU A 212 8.86 16.93 -15.15
N GLU A 213 7.89 16.16 -14.68
CA GLU A 213 7.10 16.49 -13.49
C GLU A 213 7.82 16.15 -12.16
N TYR A 214 8.93 15.41 -12.22
CA TYR A 214 9.67 14.96 -11.04
C TYR A 214 10.01 16.07 -10.04
N PRO A 215 10.58 17.24 -10.45
CA PRO A 215 10.91 18.31 -9.51
C PRO A 215 9.69 18.89 -8.79
N PHE A 216 8.56 18.98 -9.49
CA PHE A 216 7.32 19.52 -8.93
C PHE A 216 6.67 18.54 -7.98
N LEU A 217 6.66 17.26 -8.33
CA LEU A 217 6.18 16.18 -7.49
C LEU A 217 7.04 16.04 -6.23
N TRP A 218 8.37 16.13 -6.39
CA TRP A 218 9.33 16.15 -5.28
C TRP A 218 9.04 17.32 -4.32
N GLY A 219 8.90 18.52 -4.85
CA GLY A 219 8.59 19.71 -4.05
C GLY A 219 7.26 19.61 -3.33
N TYR A 220 6.21 19.11 -4.01
CA TYR A 220 4.92 18.88 -3.39
C TYR A 220 4.97 17.85 -2.25
N GLN A 221 5.65 16.70 -2.48
CA GLN A 221 5.84 15.69 -1.44
C GLN A 221 6.63 16.24 -0.23
N ALA A 222 7.68 17.02 -0.48
CA ALA A 222 8.45 17.69 0.58
C ALA A 222 7.58 18.63 1.42
N LEU A 223 6.68 19.37 0.77
CA LEU A 223 5.75 20.27 1.46
C LEU A 223 4.75 19.51 2.32
N MET A 224 4.22 18.39 1.81
CA MET A 224 3.18 17.61 2.49
C MET A 224 3.72 16.75 3.64
N TYR A 225 4.90 16.16 3.49
CA TYR A 225 5.41 15.09 4.36
C TYR A 225 6.78 15.38 4.97
N GLY A 226 7.42 16.50 4.61
CA GLY A 226 8.78 16.81 5.07
C GLY A 226 9.76 15.68 4.70
N SER A 227 10.60 15.28 5.66
CA SER A 227 11.57 14.20 5.46
C SER A 227 10.93 12.83 5.22
N THR A 228 9.70 12.60 5.68
CA THR A 228 8.98 11.32 5.48
C THR A 228 8.70 11.04 3.99
N ALA A 229 8.60 12.11 3.16
CA ALA A 229 8.44 11.98 1.72
C ALA A 229 9.56 11.17 1.02
N PHE A 230 10.75 11.15 1.63
CA PHE A 230 11.98 10.63 1.04
C PHE A 230 12.50 9.36 1.73
N VAL A 231 11.73 8.80 2.65
CA VAL A 231 12.07 7.54 3.31
C VAL A 231 12.04 6.42 2.27
N GLN A 232 13.13 5.65 2.22
CA GLN A 232 13.28 4.50 1.34
C GLN A 232 13.09 3.20 2.11
N ALA A 233 12.41 2.24 1.49
CA ALA A 233 12.24 0.91 2.07
C ALA A 233 13.58 0.18 2.25
N ILE A 234 14.45 0.24 1.24
CA ILE A 234 15.76 -0.42 1.30
C ILE A 234 16.67 0.14 2.39
N ASP A 235 16.56 1.42 2.74
CA ASP A 235 17.35 2.01 3.83
C ASP A 235 16.92 1.42 5.18
N GLY A 236 15.60 1.28 5.41
CA GLY A 236 15.07 0.62 6.60
C GLY A 236 15.48 -0.85 6.69
N ILE A 237 15.36 -1.59 5.59
CA ILE A 237 15.78 -2.99 5.51
C ILE A 237 17.28 -3.14 5.81
N ASN A 238 18.13 -2.24 5.28
CA ASN A 238 19.58 -2.29 5.47
C ASN A 238 20.05 -1.80 6.85
N ARG A 239 19.25 -0.99 7.51
CA ARG A 239 19.54 -0.45 8.85
C ARG A 239 19.21 -1.44 9.96
N SER A 240 18.33 -2.38 9.67
CA SER A 240 17.76 -3.33 10.61
C SER A 240 18.24 -4.75 10.30
N ASP A 241 18.44 -5.58 11.32
CA ASP A 241 18.64 -7.01 11.18
C ASP A 241 17.31 -7.79 11.16
N THR A 242 16.18 -7.06 11.17
CA THR A 242 14.84 -7.65 11.15
C THR A 242 14.68 -8.53 9.91
N PRO A 243 14.21 -9.77 10.06
CA PRO A 243 13.85 -10.63 8.94
C PRO A 243 12.74 -10.02 8.08
N VAL A 244 12.96 -9.99 6.76
CA VAL A 244 12.00 -9.42 5.80
C VAL A 244 11.74 -10.41 4.67
N MET A 245 10.48 -10.76 4.43
CA MET A 245 10.06 -11.47 3.23
C MET A 245 9.50 -10.48 2.21
N ILE A 246 10.11 -10.42 1.04
CA ILE A 246 9.69 -9.58 -0.09
C ILE A 246 9.04 -10.48 -1.13
N ILE A 247 7.73 -10.32 -1.33
CA ILE A 247 6.94 -11.08 -2.29
C ILE A 247 6.51 -10.15 -3.43
N HIS A 248 6.74 -10.54 -4.69
CA HIS A 248 6.38 -9.69 -5.83
C HIS A 248 5.93 -10.52 -7.04
N GLY A 249 4.93 -10.03 -7.74
CA GLY A 249 4.48 -10.63 -9.00
C GLY A 249 5.34 -10.19 -10.18
N GLU A 250 5.81 -11.15 -10.99
CA GLU A 250 6.65 -10.87 -12.17
C GLU A 250 5.97 -9.91 -13.17
N LYS A 251 4.65 -9.97 -13.28
CA LYS A 251 3.85 -9.15 -14.20
C LYS A 251 3.06 -8.04 -13.51
N ASP A 252 3.52 -7.62 -12.35
CA ASP A 252 2.96 -6.46 -11.67
C ASP A 252 3.15 -5.21 -12.55
N ARG A 253 2.02 -4.57 -12.89
CA ARG A 253 1.99 -3.34 -13.70
C ARG A 253 1.73 -2.09 -12.86
N SER A 254 1.41 -2.25 -11.60
CA SER A 254 1.13 -1.13 -10.70
C SER A 254 2.40 -0.65 -9.99
N VAL A 255 3.19 -1.61 -9.53
CA VAL A 255 4.54 -1.46 -9.00
C VAL A 255 5.39 -2.45 -9.77
N THR A 256 6.17 -1.98 -10.75
CA THR A 256 6.82 -2.94 -11.67
C THR A 256 7.96 -3.69 -11.00
N TYR A 257 8.09 -4.96 -11.35
CA TYR A 257 9.07 -5.89 -10.79
C TYR A 257 10.51 -5.41 -10.95
N GLU A 258 10.85 -4.84 -12.12
CA GLU A 258 12.19 -4.31 -12.44
C GLU A 258 12.27 -2.77 -12.30
N GLY A 259 11.23 -2.12 -11.78
CA GLY A 259 11.15 -0.66 -11.63
C GLY A 259 11.11 -0.21 -10.18
N SER A 260 9.96 0.33 -9.75
CA SER A 260 9.80 0.90 -8.40
C SER A 260 9.65 -0.15 -7.29
N GLY A 261 9.41 -1.42 -7.62
CA GLY A 261 9.27 -2.51 -6.64
C GLY A 261 10.53 -2.69 -5.79
N ILE A 262 10.36 -2.97 -4.48
CA ILE A 262 11.51 -3.22 -3.58
C ILE A 262 12.39 -4.33 -4.14
N ILE A 263 11.79 -5.34 -4.77
CA ILE A 263 12.50 -6.48 -5.36
C ILE A 263 13.50 -6.10 -6.46
N ALA A 264 13.28 -4.97 -7.16
CA ALA A 264 14.21 -4.44 -8.15
C ALA A 264 15.54 -3.98 -7.52
N TYR A 265 15.54 -3.76 -6.23
CA TYR A 265 16.71 -3.28 -5.48
C TYR A 265 17.43 -4.39 -4.70
N ARG A 266 17.14 -5.68 -4.99
CA ARG A 266 17.72 -6.83 -4.28
C ARG A 266 19.25 -6.78 -4.18
N ASP A 267 19.93 -6.30 -5.23
CA ASP A 267 21.40 -6.18 -5.25
C ASP A 267 21.94 -5.06 -4.33
N LYS A 268 21.06 -4.16 -3.86
CA LYS A 268 21.39 -3.08 -2.93
C LYS A 268 21.01 -3.40 -1.48
N ILE A 269 20.25 -4.47 -1.28
CA ILE A 269 19.85 -4.93 0.05
C ILE A 269 20.99 -5.75 0.64
N LYS A 270 21.47 -5.34 1.83
CA LYS A 270 22.61 -5.92 2.54
C LYS A 270 22.20 -6.75 3.75
N ASN A 271 20.96 -6.60 4.23
CA ASN A 271 20.42 -7.39 5.34
C ASN A 271 20.39 -8.86 4.92
N PRO A 272 21.14 -9.77 5.62
CA PRO A 272 21.22 -11.18 5.26
C PRO A 272 19.93 -11.98 5.55
N ASN A 273 19.03 -11.39 6.36
CA ASN A 273 17.80 -12.04 6.79
C ASN A 273 16.63 -11.74 5.84
N VAL A 274 16.93 -11.34 4.59
CA VAL A 274 15.89 -11.05 3.58
C VAL A 274 15.63 -12.28 2.70
N VAL A 275 14.37 -12.65 2.59
CA VAL A 275 13.88 -13.73 1.72
C VAL A 275 13.08 -13.11 0.56
N TYR A 276 13.37 -13.55 -0.66
CA TYR A 276 12.68 -13.10 -1.87
C TYR A 276 11.79 -14.20 -2.42
N LYS A 277 10.56 -13.85 -2.74
CA LYS A 277 9.57 -14.73 -3.38
C LYS A 277 9.03 -14.04 -4.63
N THR A 278 9.35 -14.59 -5.80
CA THR A 278 8.76 -14.14 -7.07
C THR A 278 7.58 -15.02 -7.43
N CYS A 279 6.43 -14.42 -7.69
CA CYS A 279 5.25 -15.12 -8.13
C CYS A 279 5.22 -15.17 -9.66
N TRP A 280 5.37 -16.39 -10.23
CA TRP A 280 5.43 -16.67 -11.66
C TRP A 280 4.13 -17.29 -12.19
N ILE A 281 3.28 -17.80 -11.31
CA ILE A 281 2.11 -18.57 -11.68
C ILE A 281 1.15 -17.67 -12.45
N ARG A 282 0.82 -18.07 -13.68
CA ARG A 282 -0.16 -17.37 -14.50
C ARG A 282 -1.44 -17.13 -13.68
N PHE A 283 -2.01 -15.91 -13.77
CA PHE A 283 -3.16 -15.40 -13.00
C PHE A 283 -2.84 -14.92 -11.58
N ARG A 284 -1.73 -15.35 -10.98
CA ARG A 284 -1.27 -14.96 -9.64
C ARG A 284 0.13 -14.34 -9.66
N ASN A 285 0.44 -13.59 -10.71
CA ASN A 285 1.72 -12.91 -10.88
C ASN A 285 1.57 -11.42 -11.20
N ASP A 286 0.38 -10.88 -10.94
CA ASP A 286 0.05 -9.46 -11.05
C ASP A 286 0.02 -8.77 -9.68
N HIS A 287 -0.42 -7.51 -9.62
CA HIS A 287 -0.45 -6.72 -8.39
C HIS A 287 -1.48 -7.18 -7.34
N LYS A 288 -2.60 -7.79 -7.76
CA LYS A 288 -3.80 -7.95 -6.91
C LYS A 288 -4.15 -9.40 -6.58
N ASN A 289 -3.62 -10.36 -7.32
CA ASN A 289 -4.08 -11.74 -7.24
C ASN A 289 -3.02 -12.71 -6.72
N LEU A 290 -1.96 -12.22 -6.07
CA LEU A 290 -0.84 -13.04 -5.62
C LEU A 290 -1.25 -14.12 -4.62
N ASN A 291 -2.14 -13.76 -3.71
CA ASN A 291 -2.62 -14.59 -2.60
C ASN A 291 -3.97 -15.27 -2.86
N VAL A 292 -4.56 -15.07 -4.03
CA VAL A 292 -5.90 -15.59 -4.36
C VAL A 292 -5.79 -17.01 -4.92
N SER A 293 -6.67 -17.92 -4.50
CA SER A 293 -6.74 -19.27 -5.08
C SER A 293 -7.16 -19.22 -6.56
N GLU A 294 -6.80 -20.26 -7.32
CA GLU A 294 -7.20 -20.35 -8.72
C GLU A 294 -8.73 -20.36 -8.89
N ASP A 295 -9.45 -21.09 -8.04
CA ASP A 295 -10.92 -21.12 -8.05
C ASP A 295 -11.48 -19.71 -7.80
N ALA A 296 -11.02 -19.00 -6.80
CA ALA A 296 -11.46 -17.64 -6.52
C ALA A 296 -11.13 -16.68 -7.68
N TYR A 297 -9.96 -16.81 -8.30
CA TYR A 297 -9.58 -16.00 -9.46
C TYR A 297 -10.54 -16.24 -10.64
N LEU A 298 -10.84 -17.50 -10.97
CA LEU A 298 -11.75 -17.85 -12.04
C LEU A 298 -13.17 -17.37 -11.74
N TYR A 299 -13.63 -17.57 -10.50
CA TYR A 299 -14.94 -17.10 -10.06
C TYR A 299 -15.05 -15.56 -10.10
N ARG A 300 -14.05 -14.82 -9.65
CA ARG A 300 -14.01 -13.35 -9.78
C ARG A 300 -14.09 -12.90 -11.24
N LYS A 301 -13.49 -13.66 -12.15
CA LYS A 301 -13.59 -13.39 -13.59
C LYS A 301 -15.00 -13.59 -14.10
N GLU A 302 -15.69 -14.67 -13.71
CA GLU A 302 -17.09 -14.92 -14.04
C GLU A 302 -18.01 -13.80 -13.52
N VAL A 303 -17.83 -13.40 -12.26
CA VAL A 303 -18.56 -12.27 -11.63
C VAL A 303 -18.34 -10.98 -12.44
N LYS A 304 -17.11 -10.69 -12.82
CA LYS A 304 -16.80 -9.49 -13.62
C LYS A 304 -17.43 -9.54 -15.02
N GLU A 305 -17.42 -10.69 -15.67
CA GLU A 305 -18.05 -10.88 -16.98
C GLU A 305 -19.58 -10.74 -16.88
N GLY A 306 -20.20 -11.32 -15.84
CA GLY A 306 -21.62 -11.15 -15.54
C GLY A 306 -22.00 -9.69 -15.31
N TYR A 307 -21.22 -8.95 -14.51
CA TYR A 307 -21.44 -7.52 -14.31
C TYR A 307 -21.29 -6.70 -15.59
N LYS A 308 -20.31 -7.06 -16.45
CA LYS A 308 -20.13 -6.42 -17.76
C LYS A 308 -21.34 -6.67 -18.66
N ALA A 309 -21.87 -7.89 -18.70
CA ALA A 309 -23.08 -8.21 -19.45
C ALA A 309 -24.28 -7.40 -18.95
N LEU A 310 -24.44 -7.30 -17.62
CA LEU A 310 -25.46 -6.48 -16.98
C LEU A 310 -25.30 -5.00 -17.37
N SER A 311 -24.08 -4.47 -17.31
CA SER A 311 -23.77 -3.09 -17.68
C SER A 311 -24.11 -2.79 -19.14
N LEU A 312 -23.81 -3.72 -20.05
CA LEU A 312 -24.18 -3.59 -21.47
C LEU A 312 -25.71 -3.61 -21.66
N LYS A 313 -26.41 -4.50 -20.96
CA LYS A 313 -27.89 -4.59 -21.00
C LYS A 313 -28.56 -3.27 -20.61
N TYR A 314 -27.98 -2.54 -19.66
CA TYR A 314 -28.49 -1.27 -19.16
C TYR A 314 -27.73 -0.04 -19.72
N HIS A 315 -27.01 -0.17 -20.83
CA HIS A 315 -26.28 0.92 -21.48
C HIS A 315 -25.37 1.71 -20.52
N ASN A 316 -24.65 0.98 -19.65
CA ASN A 316 -23.78 1.51 -18.59
C ASN A 316 -24.50 2.31 -17.48
N LYS A 317 -25.83 2.17 -17.37
CA LYS A 317 -26.67 2.82 -16.35
C LYS A 317 -27.46 1.78 -15.57
N VAL A 318 -26.78 0.82 -14.96
CA VAL A 318 -27.40 -0.23 -14.16
C VAL A 318 -28.17 0.38 -12.98
N PRO A 319 -29.49 0.13 -12.84
CA PRO A 319 -30.24 0.58 -11.67
C PRO A 319 -29.65 0.00 -10.38
N ARG A 320 -29.66 0.76 -9.29
CA ARG A 320 -29.09 0.34 -7.99
C ARG A 320 -29.69 -0.97 -7.47
N GLU A 321 -30.99 -1.16 -7.63
CA GLU A 321 -31.69 -2.39 -7.21
C GLU A 321 -31.19 -3.61 -7.99
N VAL A 322 -30.99 -3.46 -9.31
CA VAL A 322 -30.47 -4.52 -10.16
C VAL A 322 -29.00 -4.84 -9.82
N GLN A 323 -28.21 -3.81 -9.55
CA GLN A 323 -26.84 -3.98 -9.10
C GLN A 323 -26.81 -4.71 -7.75
N SER A 324 -27.57 -4.24 -6.76
CA SER A 324 -27.66 -4.88 -5.44
C SER A 324 -28.15 -6.33 -5.53
N GLY A 325 -29.15 -6.60 -6.38
CA GLY A 325 -29.60 -7.97 -6.62
C GLY A 325 -28.52 -8.86 -7.21
N TYR A 326 -27.69 -8.33 -8.13
CA TYR A 326 -26.55 -9.07 -8.67
C TYR A 326 -25.47 -9.29 -7.60
N ASP A 327 -25.14 -8.26 -6.81
CA ASP A 327 -24.14 -8.35 -5.75
C ASP A 327 -24.53 -9.42 -4.70
N GLN A 328 -25.83 -9.59 -4.41
CA GLN A 328 -26.35 -10.64 -3.52
C GLN A 328 -26.20 -12.07 -4.07
N THR A 329 -25.98 -12.23 -5.38
CA THR A 329 -25.72 -13.56 -5.97
C THR A 329 -24.26 -13.99 -5.86
N ILE A 330 -23.36 -13.10 -5.39
CA ILE A 330 -21.95 -13.37 -5.32
C ILE A 330 -21.65 -14.17 -4.04
N ASP A 331 -21.03 -15.33 -4.20
CA ASP A 331 -20.46 -16.08 -3.09
C ASP A 331 -19.18 -15.39 -2.60
N ALA A 332 -19.33 -14.61 -1.53
CA ALA A 332 -18.26 -13.81 -0.95
C ALA A 332 -17.08 -14.66 -0.44
N LEU A 333 -17.36 -15.81 0.18
CA LEU A 333 -16.35 -16.73 0.69
C LEU A 333 -15.56 -17.36 -0.45
N ARG A 334 -16.24 -17.86 -1.50
CA ARG A 334 -15.57 -18.40 -2.68
C ARG A 334 -14.73 -17.35 -3.39
N ALA A 335 -15.27 -16.15 -3.57
CA ALA A 335 -14.55 -15.04 -4.21
C ALA A 335 -13.32 -14.58 -3.42
N SER A 336 -13.31 -14.78 -2.10
CA SER A 336 -12.21 -14.35 -1.21
C SER A 336 -11.27 -15.49 -0.80
N LYS A 337 -11.45 -16.69 -1.35
CA LYS A 337 -10.63 -17.86 -1.02
C LYS A 337 -9.17 -17.61 -1.35
N LEU A 338 -8.33 -17.74 -0.34
CA LEU A 338 -6.88 -17.56 -0.46
C LEU A 338 -6.20 -18.81 -1.03
N ASP A 339 -5.02 -18.61 -1.59
CA ASP A 339 -4.10 -19.69 -1.92
C ASP A 339 -3.40 -20.17 -0.64
N THR A 340 -3.69 -21.40 -0.26
CA THR A 340 -3.22 -21.97 1.00
C THR A 340 -1.69 -21.97 1.08
N ALA A 341 -1.00 -22.45 0.03
CA ALA A 341 0.46 -22.51 0.02
C ALA A 341 1.12 -21.13 0.06
N PHE A 342 0.49 -20.12 -0.53
CA PHE A 342 0.96 -18.74 -0.45
C PHE A 342 0.89 -18.21 0.99
N MET A 343 -0.24 -18.45 1.65
CA MET A 343 -0.45 -18.01 3.03
C MET A 343 0.40 -18.79 4.03
N GLU A 344 0.52 -20.10 3.87
CA GLU A 344 1.38 -20.98 4.69
C GLU A 344 2.84 -20.49 4.66
N ASN A 345 3.38 -20.17 3.49
CA ASN A 345 4.75 -19.64 3.38
C ASN A 345 4.98 -18.37 4.23
N MET A 346 3.99 -17.50 4.34
CA MET A 346 4.09 -16.30 5.17
C MET A 346 3.96 -16.63 6.65
N ASN A 347 3.06 -17.54 7.01
CA ASN A 347 2.87 -17.98 8.38
C ASN A 347 4.12 -18.70 8.90
N GLU A 348 4.66 -19.64 8.14
CA GLU A 348 5.92 -20.35 8.47
C GLU A 348 7.08 -19.37 8.66
N PHE A 349 7.15 -18.32 7.82
CA PHE A 349 8.15 -17.26 7.98
C PHE A 349 7.97 -16.49 9.29
N PHE A 350 6.75 -16.17 9.69
CA PHE A 350 6.49 -15.53 10.97
C PHE A 350 6.81 -16.45 12.14
N GLU A 351 6.36 -17.70 12.12
CA GLU A 351 6.60 -18.69 13.18
C GLU A 351 8.10 -19.00 13.38
N SER A 352 8.83 -19.18 12.29
CA SER A 352 10.27 -19.45 12.36
C SER A 352 11.05 -18.30 13.01
N ASN A 353 10.69 -17.05 12.67
CA ASN A 353 11.33 -15.88 13.26
C ASN A 353 10.89 -15.59 14.70
N LEU A 354 9.66 -15.95 15.06
CA LEU A 354 9.22 -15.95 16.45
C LEU A 354 10.04 -16.89 17.31
N ASN A 355 10.24 -18.13 16.84
CA ASN A 355 11.02 -19.14 17.54
C ASN A 355 12.49 -18.72 17.73
N ASN A 356 13.10 -18.15 16.68
CA ASN A 356 14.46 -17.60 16.74
C ASN A 356 14.58 -16.48 17.79
N ARG A 357 13.57 -15.61 17.90
CA ARG A 357 13.54 -14.55 18.91
C ARG A 357 13.55 -15.08 20.34
N TYR A 358 12.82 -16.16 20.61
CA TYR A 358 12.80 -16.76 21.95
C TYR A 358 14.14 -17.46 22.28
N VAL A 359 14.76 -18.15 21.33
CA VAL A 359 16.09 -18.78 21.53
C VAL A 359 17.14 -17.72 21.89
N ASN A 360 17.23 -16.63 21.12
CA ASN A 360 18.22 -15.57 21.33
C ASN A 360 18.00 -14.75 22.63
N ARG A 361 16.82 -14.82 23.27
CA ARG A 361 16.55 -14.15 24.56
C ARG A 361 16.86 -15.03 25.77
N THR A 362 17.08 -16.33 25.54
CA THR A 362 17.41 -17.31 26.60
C THR A 362 18.90 -17.63 26.69
N GLU A 363 19.70 -17.19 25.72
CA GLU A 363 21.16 -17.18 25.74
C GLU A 363 21.69 -15.81 26.26
#